data_ee669db1ae328c59232068e4c689342d
#
_entry.id   ee669db1ae328c59232068e4c689342d
#
_cell.length_a   1.000
_cell.length_b   1.000
_cell.length_c   1.000
_cell.angle_alpha   90.00
_cell.angle_beta   90.00
_cell.angle_gamma   90.00
#
_symmetry.space_group_name_H-M   'P 1'
#
loop_
_entity.id
_entity.type
_entity.pdbx_description
1 polymer ?
#
loop_
_entity_poly.entity_id
_entity_poly.type
_entity_poly.pdbx_seq_one_letter_code
_entity_poly.pdbx_strand_id
1 'polypeptide(L)'
;MRGKCMSDEGIAGEETGFGRIGRWVGLVLGPSLALGLQLLPPPEGLSPEAWRVVSLAVLMVVWWVTEAIPIAATALIPLAALPLLGAASMKDAAAPYADPIVFLFIGGFILAAAVERWRLHERIALSISSVAGGRPVALVAGFMLASMLISMWISNTATTLMLAPIAIGAARAMSGGGKPDLALGGALTLGVAHAATIGGIGTPVGTPTNLIGRAFFERAGEPISFIQWMVQAIPIMLLMMPVAWLLLCWPLFGKGRARYEAIGGVVKDALKALGPISRPEVRIGVVFGLAALAWMTRTELAKLPGLDALTDTSVAIVGALLLFFVPSGRGNGEKLIDWKTAESIPWGIAVLFGGGLSLAAGMEATGLATWIGEWIGGLDGFSAFSLVALLVVTTILVSELASNVATLTSMLPVVAAVAAATGTPLQQLGFPVTLAASFAFMLPVATAPNAIAYSSGLLTLKRMLAVGFGLNIAAIILIMTFAA
;
A
#
# COMPACT_ATOMS: atom_id res chain seq x y z
N MET A 1 25.67 -9.07 26.92
CA MET A 1 24.70 -7.97 27.14
C MET A 1 23.43 -8.34 26.41
N ARG A 2 22.34 -8.57 27.14
CA ARG A 2 21.06 -9.02 26.59
C ARG A 2 20.41 -7.84 25.86
N GLY A 3 20.32 -7.88 24.54
CA GLY A 3 19.52 -6.97 23.74
C GLY A 3 18.03 -7.21 24.05
N LYS A 4 17.36 -6.24 24.66
CA LYS A 4 15.91 -6.20 24.74
C LYS A 4 15.34 -6.17 23.33
N CYS A 5 14.56 -7.19 22.96
CA CYS A 5 13.62 -7.09 21.85
C CYS A 5 12.75 -5.85 22.07
N MET A 6 12.78 -4.92 21.14
CA MET A 6 11.76 -3.88 21.05
C MET A 6 10.49 -4.56 20.56
N SER A 7 9.62 -4.91 21.52
CA SER A 7 8.25 -5.30 21.27
C SER A 7 7.47 -4.12 20.66
N ASP A 8 6.42 -4.42 19.90
CA ASP A 8 5.50 -3.49 19.20
C ASP A 8 4.89 -2.35 20.04
N GLU A 9 5.25 -2.21 21.29
CA GLU A 9 4.79 -1.12 22.19
C GLU A 9 5.50 0.22 21.98
N GLY A 10 6.50 0.31 21.08
CA GLY A 10 7.36 1.50 20.94
C GLY A 10 6.92 2.52 19.90
N ILE A 11 5.88 2.27 19.10
CA ILE A 11 5.34 3.23 18.10
C ILE A 11 3.85 3.55 18.38
N ALA A 12 3.41 3.43 19.61
CA ALA A 12 2.23 4.16 20.05
C ALA A 12 2.65 5.64 20.20
N GLY A 13 2.80 6.36 19.09
CA GLY A 13 2.80 7.80 19.09
C GLY A 13 1.56 8.24 19.86
N GLU A 14 1.68 9.25 20.74
CA GLU A 14 0.56 9.85 21.46
C GLU A 14 -0.62 10.00 20.49
N GLU A 15 -1.65 9.17 20.69
CA GLU A 15 -2.88 9.25 19.92
C GLU A 15 -3.39 10.68 20.05
N THR A 16 -3.44 11.39 18.96
CA THR A 16 -4.04 12.72 18.94
C THR A 16 -5.46 12.56 19.50
N GLY A 17 -5.91 13.50 20.36
CA GLY A 17 -7.22 13.42 21.01
C GLY A 17 -8.36 13.19 19.98
N PHE A 18 -8.15 13.59 18.74
CA PHE A 18 -9.06 13.39 17.62
C PHE A 18 -9.17 11.90 17.21
N GLY A 19 -8.07 11.15 17.17
CA GLY A 19 -8.09 9.71 16.85
C GLY A 19 -8.81 8.89 17.94
N ARG A 20 -8.64 9.26 19.21
CA ARG A 20 -9.33 8.62 20.33
C ARG A 20 -10.84 8.85 20.28
N ILE A 21 -11.29 10.08 19.99
CA ILE A 21 -12.72 10.42 19.84
C ILE A 21 -13.30 9.64 18.65
N GLY A 22 -12.61 9.59 17.51
CA GLY A 22 -13.04 8.84 16.34
C GLY A 22 -13.30 7.35 16.64
N ARG A 23 -12.39 6.70 17.39
CA ARG A 23 -12.57 5.30 17.81
C ARG A 23 -13.81 5.09 18.69
N TRP A 24 -13.99 5.91 19.72
CA TRP A 24 -15.16 5.82 20.60
C TRP A 24 -16.47 6.06 19.84
N VAL A 25 -16.47 7.05 18.93
CA VAL A 25 -17.62 7.31 18.06
C VAL A 25 -17.88 6.10 17.18
N GLY A 26 -16.85 5.51 16.56
CA GLY A 26 -16.98 4.33 15.72
C GLY A 26 -17.52 3.10 16.46
N LEU A 27 -17.03 2.87 17.70
CA LEU A 27 -17.49 1.75 18.53
C LEU A 27 -19.00 1.80 18.83
N VAL A 28 -19.55 3.00 18.96
CA VAL A 28 -20.99 3.19 19.20
C VAL A 28 -21.77 3.31 17.91
N LEU A 29 -21.27 4.12 16.96
CA LEU A 29 -21.99 4.42 15.72
C LEU A 29 -22.17 3.21 14.82
N GLY A 30 -21.13 2.37 14.67
CA GLY A 30 -21.19 1.17 13.83
C GLY A 30 -22.31 0.23 14.24
N PRO A 31 -22.31 -0.29 15.49
CA PRO A 31 -23.39 -1.15 15.98
C PRO A 31 -24.76 -0.46 15.99
N SER A 32 -24.82 0.84 16.33
CA SER A 32 -26.10 1.59 16.36
C SER A 32 -26.71 1.70 14.96
N LEU A 33 -25.91 1.99 13.94
CA LEU A 33 -26.38 2.04 12.55
C LEU A 33 -26.78 0.63 12.06
N ALA A 34 -25.98 -0.39 12.33
CA ALA A 34 -26.26 -1.76 11.93
C ALA A 34 -27.56 -2.28 12.57
N LEU A 35 -27.76 -2.06 13.86
CA LEU A 35 -28.99 -2.43 14.56
C LEU A 35 -30.16 -1.58 14.11
N GLY A 36 -29.97 -0.27 13.91
CA GLY A 36 -31.01 0.62 13.39
C GLY A 36 -31.55 0.18 12.04
N LEU A 37 -30.66 -0.26 11.13
CA LEU A 37 -31.02 -0.81 9.82
C LEU A 37 -31.86 -2.09 9.96
N GLN A 38 -31.57 -2.96 10.94
CA GLN A 38 -32.34 -4.19 11.17
C GLN A 38 -33.76 -3.93 11.72
N LEU A 39 -34.02 -2.75 12.30
CA LEU A 39 -35.35 -2.34 12.74
C LEU A 39 -36.21 -1.82 11.59
N LEU A 40 -35.61 -1.53 10.44
CA LEU A 40 -36.30 -1.10 9.23
C LEU A 40 -36.61 -2.30 8.34
N PRO A 41 -37.74 -2.32 7.63
CA PRO A 41 -37.99 -3.33 6.63
C PRO A 41 -37.00 -3.22 5.49
N PRO A 42 -36.64 -4.35 4.83
CA PRO A 42 -35.80 -4.29 3.63
C PRO A 42 -36.51 -3.46 2.55
N PRO A 43 -35.75 -2.71 1.75
CA PRO A 43 -36.27 -2.02 0.57
C PRO A 43 -36.92 -2.97 -0.43
N GLU A 44 -37.81 -2.44 -1.27
CA GLU A 44 -38.46 -3.24 -2.31
C GLU A 44 -37.41 -3.92 -3.22
N GLY A 45 -37.65 -5.20 -3.51
CA GLY A 45 -36.73 -6.01 -4.32
C GLY A 45 -35.53 -6.60 -3.60
N LEU A 46 -35.26 -6.22 -2.33
CA LEU A 46 -34.15 -6.76 -1.56
C LEU A 46 -34.58 -7.86 -0.58
N SER A 47 -33.86 -9.00 -0.59
CA SER A 47 -34.17 -10.09 0.35
C SER A 47 -33.80 -9.71 1.80
N PRO A 48 -34.46 -10.30 2.82
CA PRO A 48 -34.10 -10.08 4.23
C PRO A 48 -32.63 -10.44 4.53
N GLU A 49 -32.09 -11.48 3.89
CA GLU A 49 -30.69 -11.91 4.01
C GLU A 49 -29.75 -10.86 3.48
N ALA A 50 -30.05 -10.31 2.31
CA ALA A 50 -29.28 -9.21 1.70
C ALA A 50 -29.31 -7.95 2.59
N TRP A 51 -30.47 -7.63 3.19
CA TRP A 51 -30.60 -6.50 4.12
C TRP A 51 -29.74 -6.65 5.38
N ARG A 52 -29.62 -7.89 5.89
CA ARG A 52 -28.72 -8.19 7.00
C ARG A 52 -27.24 -7.99 6.59
N VAL A 53 -26.90 -8.36 5.34
CA VAL A 53 -25.54 -8.12 4.82
C VAL A 53 -25.25 -6.62 4.65
N VAL A 54 -26.26 -5.79 4.28
CA VAL A 54 -26.11 -4.32 4.30
C VAL A 54 -25.72 -3.82 5.69
N SER A 55 -26.42 -4.31 6.73
CA SER A 55 -26.11 -3.90 8.11
C SER A 55 -24.72 -4.32 8.54
N LEU A 56 -24.28 -5.52 8.14
CA LEU A 56 -22.92 -6.00 8.37
C LEU A 56 -21.90 -5.13 7.63
N ALA A 57 -22.12 -4.79 6.37
CA ALA A 57 -21.25 -3.94 5.59
C ALA A 57 -21.12 -2.56 6.21
N VAL A 58 -22.23 -1.94 6.64
CA VAL A 58 -22.23 -0.64 7.33
C VAL A 58 -21.39 -0.70 8.62
N LEU A 59 -21.58 -1.72 9.45
CA LEU A 59 -20.77 -1.92 10.65
C LEU A 59 -19.29 -1.97 10.33
N MET A 60 -18.91 -2.83 9.37
CA MET A 60 -17.51 -3.04 9.02
C MET A 60 -16.87 -1.78 8.39
N VAL A 61 -17.59 -1.09 7.51
CA VAL A 61 -17.10 0.16 6.89
C VAL A 61 -16.89 1.23 7.96
N VAL A 62 -17.86 1.43 8.88
CA VAL A 62 -17.70 2.40 9.97
C VAL A 62 -16.50 2.05 10.85
N TRP A 63 -16.33 0.77 11.21
CA TRP A 63 -15.20 0.34 12.04
C TRP A 63 -13.86 0.37 11.31
N TRP A 64 -13.82 0.12 10.01
CA TRP A 64 -12.59 0.29 9.20
C TRP A 64 -12.19 1.76 9.08
N VAL A 65 -13.14 2.65 8.79
CA VAL A 65 -12.87 4.09 8.60
C VAL A 65 -12.47 4.77 9.92
N THR A 66 -13.11 4.38 11.03
CA THR A 66 -12.84 4.97 12.36
C THR A 66 -11.74 4.25 13.13
N GLU A 67 -11.25 3.11 12.61
CA GLU A 67 -10.34 2.20 13.33
C GLU A 67 -10.82 1.90 14.75
N ALA A 68 -12.14 1.73 14.92
CA ALA A 68 -12.79 1.48 16.21
C ALA A 68 -12.16 0.29 16.96
N ILE A 69 -11.82 -0.76 16.23
CA ILE A 69 -10.97 -1.88 16.65
C ILE A 69 -9.90 -2.10 15.57
N PRO A 70 -8.83 -2.87 15.82
CA PRO A 70 -7.83 -3.16 14.80
C PRO A 70 -8.45 -3.64 13.49
N ILE A 71 -8.01 -3.10 12.36
CA ILE A 71 -8.57 -3.34 11.03
C ILE A 71 -8.69 -4.84 10.72
N ALA A 72 -7.66 -5.62 11.09
CA ALA A 72 -7.66 -7.07 10.93
C ALA A 72 -8.72 -7.77 11.82
N ALA A 73 -9.00 -7.23 13.02
CA ALA A 73 -10.05 -7.78 13.88
C ALA A 73 -11.45 -7.52 13.30
N THR A 74 -11.70 -6.33 12.75
CA THR A 74 -12.94 -6.04 11.99
C THR A 74 -13.12 -7.02 10.84
N ALA A 75 -12.05 -7.37 10.17
CA ALA A 75 -12.05 -8.32 9.06
C ALA A 75 -12.39 -9.78 9.45
N LEU A 76 -12.40 -10.12 10.72
CA LEU A 76 -12.87 -11.44 11.18
C LEU A 76 -14.39 -11.52 11.37
N ILE A 77 -15.09 -10.37 11.36
CA ILE A 77 -16.53 -10.32 11.59
C ILE A 77 -17.31 -11.18 10.58
N PRO A 78 -17.01 -11.18 9.26
CA PRO A 78 -17.75 -12.00 8.29
C PRO A 78 -17.76 -13.49 8.61
N LEU A 79 -16.67 -14.03 9.18
CA LEU A 79 -16.60 -15.44 9.58
C LEU A 79 -17.69 -15.83 10.57
N ALA A 80 -17.99 -14.94 11.52
CA ALA A 80 -19.03 -15.18 12.50
C ALA A 80 -20.40 -14.69 12.02
N ALA A 81 -20.45 -13.52 11.41
CA ALA A 81 -21.69 -12.84 11.11
C ALA A 81 -22.43 -13.44 9.90
N LEU A 82 -21.77 -13.76 8.79
CA LEU A 82 -22.46 -14.29 7.61
C LEU A 82 -23.21 -15.59 7.88
N PRO A 83 -22.63 -16.58 8.58
CA PRO A 83 -23.39 -17.78 8.95
C PRO A 83 -24.54 -17.49 9.92
N LEU A 84 -24.34 -16.66 10.93
CA LEU A 84 -25.37 -16.31 11.91
C LEU A 84 -26.52 -15.54 11.29
N LEU A 85 -26.26 -14.74 10.28
CA LEU A 85 -27.25 -13.96 9.52
C LEU A 85 -27.95 -14.80 8.43
N GLY A 86 -27.52 -16.05 8.22
CA GLY A 86 -28.08 -16.93 7.19
C GLY A 86 -27.66 -16.54 5.75
N ALA A 87 -26.66 -15.67 5.60
CA ALA A 87 -26.22 -15.16 4.31
C ALA A 87 -25.19 -16.06 3.60
N ALA A 88 -24.46 -16.90 4.34
CA ALA A 88 -23.52 -17.89 3.79
C ALA A 88 -23.30 -19.02 4.78
N SER A 89 -22.81 -20.19 4.31
CA SER A 89 -22.33 -21.23 5.22
C SER A 89 -20.96 -20.80 5.83
N MET A 90 -20.57 -21.42 6.98
CA MET A 90 -19.23 -21.19 7.57
C MET A 90 -18.12 -21.54 6.58
N LYS A 91 -18.29 -22.56 5.76
CA LYS A 91 -17.33 -22.95 4.73
C LYS A 91 -17.17 -21.84 3.69
N ASP A 92 -18.26 -21.28 3.20
CA ASP A 92 -18.26 -20.25 2.17
C ASP A 92 -17.74 -18.91 2.73
N ALA A 93 -18.07 -18.58 3.97
CA ALA A 93 -17.52 -17.41 4.66
C ALA A 93 -15.99 -17.53 4.93
N ALA A 94 -15.49 -18.75 5.17
CA ALA A 94 -14.08 -18.98 5.45
C ALA A 94 -13.21 -19.13 4.19
N ALA A 95 -13.75 -19.64 3.10
CA ALA A 95 -13.00 -19.91 1.86
C ALA A 95 -12.23 -18.68 1.32
N PRO A 96 -12.77 -17.45 1.36
CA PRO A 96 -12.06 -16.25 0.91
C PRO A 96 -10.76 -15.91 1.68
N TYR A 97 -10.61 -16.37 2.92
CA TYR A 97 -9.37 -16.17 3.70
C TYR A 97 -8.21 -17.06 3.23
N ALA A 98 -8.52 -18.11 2.47
CA ALA A 98 -7.55 -18.98 1.83
C ALA A 98 -7.48 -18.76 0.30
N ASP A 99 -7.89 -17.61 -0.17
CA ASP A 99 -7.77 -17.22 -1.59
C ASP A 99 -6.30 -17.25 -2.03
N PRO A 100 -5.96 -17.75 -3.23
CA PRO A 100 -4.58 -17.80 -3.73
C PRO A 100 -3.83 -16.48 -3.62
N ILE A 101 -4.51 -15.36 -3.77
CA ILE A 101 -3.90 -14.04 -3.70
C ILE A 101 -3.41 -13.68 -2.29
N VAL A 102 -4.02 -14.22 -1.24
CA VAL A 102 -3.55 -14.08 0.15
C VAL A 102 -2.16 -14.73 0.29
N PHE A 103 -1.94 -15.85 -0.36
CA PHE A 103 -0.63 -16.54 -0.37
C PHE A 103 0.39 -15.83 -1.26
N LEU A 104 -0.04 -15.14 -2.32
CA LEU A 104 0.85 -14.25 -3.07
C LEU A 104 1.43 -13.16 -2.16
N PHE A 105 0.61 -12.60 -1.27
CA PHE A 105 1.07 -11.64 -0.27
C PHE A 105 2.08 -12.24 0.70
N ILE A 106 1.71 -13.35 1.32
CA ILE A 106 2.57 -14.01 2.30
C ILE A 106 3.93 -14.29 1.68
N GLY A 107 3.97 -14.88 0.48
CA GLY A 107 5.21 -15.15 -0.24
C GLY A 107 6.00 -13.88 -0.57
N GLY A 108 5.32 -12.86 -1.07
CA GLY A 108 5.92 -11.56 -1.40
C GLY A 108 6.49 -10.85 -0.16
N PHE A 109 5.78 -10.86 0.97
CA PHE A 109 6.28 -10.29 2.22
C PHE A 109 7.44 -11.06 2.81
N ILE A 110 7.48 -12.39 2.70
CA ILE A 110 8.62 -13.19 3.12
C ILE A 110 9.86 -12.85 2.26
N LEU A 111 9.70 -12.70 0.95
CA LEU A 111 10.77 -12.24 0.07
C LEU A 111 11.27 -10.85 0.47
N ALA A 112 10.38 -9.90 0.72
CA ALA A 112 10.71 -8.55 1.17
C ALA A 112 11.44 -8.57 2.52
N ALA A 113 10.95 -9.34 3.50
CA ALA A 113 11.57 -9.47 4.82
C ALA A 113 13.01 -10.02 4.75
N ALA A 114 13.29 -10.92 3.80
CA ALA A 114 14.65 -11.40 3.59
C ALA A 114 15.58 -10.32 2.99
N VAL A 115 15.07 -9.49 2.06
CA VAL A 115 15.80 -8.33 1.53
C VAL A 115 16.11 -7.34 2.65
N GLU A 116 15.15 -7.10 3.55
CA GLU A 116 15.30 -6.23 4.74
C GLU A 116 16.34 -6.81 5.71
N ARG A 117 16.23 -8.08 6.06
CA ARG A 117 17.15 -8.78 6.99
C ARG A 117 18.61 -8.59 6.59
N TRP A 118 18.93 -8.70 5.31
CA TRP A 118 20.30 -8.62 4.79
C TRP A 118 20.70 -7.23 4.32
N ARG A 119 19.87 -6.20 4.53
CA ARG A 119 20.14 -4.79 4.22
C ARG A 119 20.49 -4.52 2.74
N LEU A 120 20.09 -5.41 1.82
CA LEU A 120 20.33 -5.22 0.40
C LEU A 120 19.66 -3.94 -0.12
N HIS A 121 18.46 -3.66 0.34
CA HIS A 121 17.69 -2.46 0.03
C HIS A 121 18.42 -1.16 0.44
N GLU A 122 19.11 -1.15 1.62
CA GLU A 122 19.92 -0.01 2.06
C GLU A 122 21.09 0.24 1.10
N ARG A 123 21.78 -0.83 0.69
CA ARG A 123 22.89 -0.72 -0.28
C ARG A 123 22.42 -0.14 -1.60
N ILE A 124 21.30 -0.63 -2.14
CA ILE A 124 20.68 -0.12 -3.36
C ILE A 124 20.39 1.37 -3.22
N ALA A 125 19.72 1.76 -2.12
CA ALA A 125 19.35 3.14 -1.85
C ALA A 125 20.57 4.08 -1.77
N LEU A 126 21.58 3.70 -0.98
CA LEU A 126 22.80 4.50 -0.81
C LEU A 126 23.59 4.57 -2.10
N SER A 127 23.65 3.49 -2.89
CA SER A 127 24.33 3.47 -4.18
C SER A 127 23.70 4.46 -5.16
N ILE A 128 22.36 4.45 -5.29
CA ILE A 128 21.64 5.39 -6.16
C ILE A 128 21.83 6.84 -5.67
N SER A 129 21.66 7.08 -4.36
CA SER A 129 21.77 8.43 -3.78
C SER A 129 23.19 8.98 -3.83
N SER A 130 24.23 8.12 -3.82
CA SER A 130 25.63 8.54 -3.86
C SER A 130 26.04 9.22 -5.17
N VAL A 131 25.32 8.96 -6.26
CA VAL A 131 25.58 9.54 -7.59
C VAL A 131 25.10 10.99 -7.68
N ALA A 132 24.20 11.42 -6.79
CA ALA A 132 23.57 12.75 -6.85
C ALA A 132 24.55 13.94 -6.65
N GLY A 133 25.73 13.71 -6.08
CA GLY A 133 26.73 14.75 -5.83
C GLY A 133 26.25 15.81 -4.83
N GLY A 134 26.90 16.99 -4.82
CA GLY A 134 26.64 18.08 -3.88
C GLY A 134 25.46 19.02 -4.24
N ARG A 135 24.61 18.69 -5.21
CA ARG A 135 23.45 19.52 -5.57
C ARG A 135 22.22 19.11 -4.75
N PRO A 136 21.59 20.03 -3.97
CA PRO A 136 20.46 19.67 -3.11
C PRO A 136 19.30 19.06 -3.88
N VAL A 137 18.93 19.62 -5.02
CA VAL A 137 17.83 19.12 -5.86
C VAL A 137 18.12 17.73 -6.44
N ALA A 138 19.40 17.46 -6.80
CA ALA A 138 19.80 16.14 -7.28
C ALA A 138 19.85 15.10 -6.15
N LEU A 139 20.22 15.52 -4.94
CA LEU A 139 20.18 14.66 -3.77
C LEU A 139 18.75 14.24 -3.44
N VAL A 140 17.79 15.19 -3.43
CA VAL A 140 16.36 14.87 -3.26
C VAL A 140 15.91 13.90 -4.34
N ALA A 141 16.27 14.14 -5.62
CA ALA A 141 15.96 13.22 -6.71
C ALA A 141 16.55 11.81 -6.50
N GLY A 142 17.79 11.71 -6.03
CA GLY A 142 18.46 10.44 -5.74
C GLY A 142 17.75 9.65 -4.63
N PHE A 143 17.39 10.30 -3.52
CA PHE A 143 16.63 9.68 -2.43
C PHE A 143 15.22 9.28 -2.88
N MET A 144 14.53 10.13 -3.65
CA MET A 144 13.22 9.83 -4.19
C MET A 144 13.28 8.65 -5.18
N LEU A 145 14.26 8.63 -6.09
CA LEU A 145 14.42 7.52 -7.04
C LEU A 145 14.69 6.20 -6.30
N ALA A 146 15.57 6.23 -5.32
CA ALA A 146 15.89 5.06 -4.50
C ALA A 146 14.63 4.57 -3.74
N SER A 147 13.92 5.49 -3.09
CA SER A 147 12.68 5.20 -2.37
C SER A 147 11.62 4.60 -3.29
N MET A 148 11.40 5.19 -4.46
CA MET A 148 10.48 4.69 -5.47
C MET A 148 10.79 3.26 -5.90
N LEU A 149 12.04 3.00 -6.32
CA LEU A 149 12.44 1.68 -6.84
C LEU A 149 12.36 0.58 -5.78
N ILE A 150 12.72 0.89 -4.53
CA ILE A 150 12.64 -0.05 -3.42
C ILE A 150 11.18 -0.32 -3.06
N SER A 151 10.36 0.73 -2.98
CA SER A 151 8.96 0.62 -2.57
C SER A 151 8.08 -0.09 -3.61
N MET A 152 8.54 -0.26 -4.83
CA MET A 152 7.88 -1.17 -5.78
C MET A 152 7.81 -2.62 -5.26
N TRP A 153 8.70 -3.01 -4.36
CA TRP A 153 8.90 -4.40 -3.94
C TRP A 153 8.82 -4.62 -2.43
N ILE A 154 9.02 -3.55 -1.66
CA ILE A 154 9.01 -3.56 -0.20
C ILE A 154 7.98 -2.54 0.27
N SER A 155 7.37 -2.75 1.44
CA SER A 155 6.33 -1.85 1.93
C SER A 155 6.80 -0.38 2.00
N ASN A 156 5.89 0.55 1.71
CA ASN A 156 6.14 1.99 1.77
C ASN A 156 6.67 2.42 3.15
N THR A 157 6.13 1.82 4.21
CA THR A 157 6.54 2.09 5.60
C THR A 157 7.98 1.67 5.86
N ALA A 158 8.35 0.43 5.51
CA ALA A 158 9.70 -0.08 5.69
C ALA A 158 10.72 0.74 4.90
N THR A 159 10.40 1.04 3.63
CA THR A 159 11.23 1.91 2.77
C THR A 159 11.46 3.27 3.41
N THR A 160 10.41 3.88 3.96
CA THR A 160 10.50 5.21 4.58
C THR A 160 11.24 5.17 5.90
N LEU A 161 10.97 4.20 6.77
CA LEU A 161 11.66 4.02 8.05
C LEU A 161 13.18 3.89 7.88
N MET A 162 13.59 3.22 6.83
CA MET A 162 15.00 3.03 6.52
C MET A 162 15.66 4.29 5.94
N LEU A 163 15.03 4.92 4.95
CA LEU A 163 15.64 6.05 4.23
C LEU A 163 15.51 7.37 4.98
N ALA A 164 14.45 7.59 5.76
CA ALA A 164 14.23 8.83 6.47
C ALA A 164 15.36 9.18 7.46
N PRO A 165 15.89 8.27 8.29
CA PRO A 165 17.04 8.58 9.17
C PRO A 165 18.28 9.03 8.39
N ILE A 166 18.55 8.42 7.23
CA ILE A 166 19.67 8.79 6.36
C ILE A 166 19.43 10.18 5.76
N ALA A 167 18.24 10.43 5.27
CA ALA A 167 17.82 11.73 4.73
C ALA A 167 17.88 12.84 5.79
N ILE A 168 17.43 12.56 7.04
CA ILE A 168 17.53 13.46 8.19
C ILE A 168 19.00 13.70 8.55
N GLY A 169 19.82 12.67 8.58
CA GLY A 169 21.25 12.75 8.83
C GLY A 169 21.95 13.65 7.80
N ALA A 170 21.65 13.46 6.52
CA ALA A 170 22.15 14.29 5.43
C ALA A 170 21.71 15.75 5.59
N ALA A 171 20.43 16.01 5.91
CA ALA A 171 19.92 17.36 6.13
C ALA A 171 20.57 18.08 7.33
N ARG A 172 20.84 17.36 8.43
CA ARG A 172 21.51 17.89 9.63
C ARG A 172 23.01 18.16 9.42
N ALA A 173 23.70 17.28 8.72
CA ALA A 173 25.12 17.46 8.41
C ALA A 173 25.38 18.77 7.66
N MET A 174 24.42 19.22 6.86
CA MET A 174 24.51 20.50 6.13
C MET A 174 24.41 21.74 7.01
N SER A 175 23.86 21.60 8.20
CA SER A 175 23.67 22.76 9.07
C SER A 175 24.94 23.17 9.81
N GLY A 176 26.05 22.40 9.68
CA GLY A 176 27.34 22.71 10.31
C GLY A 176 27.23 23.02 11.81
N GLY A 177 26.31 22.38 12.54
CA GLY A 177 26.00 22.68 13.94
C GLY A 177 25.00 23.83 14.15
N GLY A 178 24.50 24.48 13.09
CA GLY A 178 23.44 25.49 13.14
C GLY A 178 22.02 24.89 13.03
N LYS A 179 21.01 25.77 12.91
CA LYS A 179 19.62 25.33 12.69
C LYS A 179 19.49 24.60 11.35
N PRO A 180 18.77 23.47 11.30
CA PRO A 180 18.55 22.72 10.06
C PRO A 180 17.89 23.58 8.97
N ASP A 181 18.32 23.43 7.70
CA ASP A 181 17.60 24.01 6.57
C ASP A 181 16.28 23.25 6.37
N LEU A 182 15.18 23.83 6.87
CA LEU A 182 13.85 23.25 6.78
C LEU A 182 13.37 23.03 5.33
N ALA A 183 13.92 23.81 4.37
CA ALA A 183 13.54 23.63 2.98
C ALA A 183 14.12 22.33 2.41
N LEU A 184 15.38 22.05 2.68
CA LEU A 184 16.01 20.81 2.22
C LEU A 184 15.61 19.62 3.09
N GLY A 185 15.62 19.79 4.42
CA GLY A 185 15.21 18.72 5.34
C GLY A 185 13.80 18.22 5.03
N GLY A 186 12.86 19.15 4.87
CA GLY A 186 11.49 18.82 4.48
C GLY A 186 11.39 18.20 3.08
N ALA A 187 12.18 18.66 2.11
CA ALA A 187 12.20 18.07 0.78
C ALA A 187 12.77 16.63 0.78
N LEU A 188 13.80 16.37 1.57
CA LEU A 188 14.38 15.03 1.71
C LEU A 188 13.45 14.05 2.41
N THR A 189 12.92 14.43 3.58
CA THR A 189 12.08 13.53 4.39
C THR A 189 10.74 13.27 3.72
N LEU A 190 10.06 14.31 3.25
CA LEU A 190 8.78 14.18 2.54
C LEU A 190 8.96 13.55 1.16
N GLY A 191 10.10 13.84 0.49
CA GLY A 191 10.45 13.24 -0.78
C GLY A 191 10.60 11.72 -0.69
N VAL A 192 11.26 11.22 0.35
CA VAL A 192 11.34 9.77 0.64
C VAL A 192 9.95 9.18 0.85
N ALA A 193 9.12 9.81 1.69
CA ALA A 193 7.79 9.30 2.01
C ALA A 193 6.85 9.28 0.80
N HIS A 194 6.78 10.37 0.06
CA HIS A 194 5.92 10.46 -1.12
C HIS A 194 6.43 9.57 -2.26
N ALA A 195 7.76 9.48 -2.44
CA ALA A 195 8.32 8.57 -3.44
C ALA A 195 8.10 7.10 -3.09
N ALA A 196 8.09 6.73 -1.80
CA ALA A 196 7.70 5.39 -1.37
C ALA A 196 6.23 5.11 -1.73
N THR A 197 5.33 6.03 -1.44
CA THR A 197 3.90 5.90 -1.77
C THR A 197 3.67 5.80 -3.29
N ILE A 198 4.32 6.66 -4.08
CA ILE A 198 4.24 6.64 -5.54
C ILE A 198 4.89 5.35 -6.09
N GLY A 199 6.03 4.92 -5.56
CA GLY A 199 6.69 3.68 -5.99
C GLY A 199 5.86 2.43 -5.71
N GLY A 200 5.16 2.41 -4.58
CA GLY A 200 4.34 1.27 -4.16
C GLY A 200 3.27 0.85 -5.16
N ILE A 201 2.76 1.76 -6.00
CA ILE A 201 1.78 1.38 -7.02
C ILE A 201 2.39 0.62 -8.21
N GLY A 202 3.72 0.68 -8.40
CA GLY A 202 4.39 0.21 -9.62
C GLY A 202 4.34 -1.30 -9.85
N THR A 203 4.16 -2.10 -8.79
CA THR A 203 3.97 -3.55 -8.89
C THR A 203 2.81 -4.02 -8.02
N PRO A 204 2.23 -5.19 -8.29
CA PRO A 204 1.18 -5.75 -7.42
C PRO A 204 1.59 -5.89 -5.96
N VAL A 205 2.84 -6.20 -5.66
CA VAL A 205 3.34 -6.47 -4.30
C VAL A 205 3.85 -5.23 -3.56
N GLY A 206 3.96 -4.07 -4.22
CA GLY A 206 4.54 -2.86 -3.63
C GLY A 206 3.68 -2.25 -2.51
N THR A 207 2.36 -2.37 -2.60
CA THR A 207 1.45 -1.94 -1.54
C THR A 207 0.25 -2.88 -1.43
N PRO A 208 -0.30 -3.08 -0.21
CA PRO A 208 -1.46 -3.96 0.01
C PRO A 208 -2.67 -3.63 -0.86
N THR A 209 -2.94 -2.36 -1.10
CA THR A 209 -4.06 -1.90 -1.93
C THR A 209 -4.06 -2.53 -3.34
N ASN A 210 -2.89 -2.62 -3.97
CA ASN A 210 -2.77 -3.19 -5.32
C ASN A 210 -3.25 -4.64 -5.38
N LEU A 211 -2.87 -5.43 -4.39
CA LEU A 211 -3.26 -6.83 -4.34
C LEU A 211 -4.75 -6.99 -3.97
N ILE A 212 -5.30 -6.09 -3.12
CA ILE A 212 -6.75 -6.05 -2.82
C ILE A 212 -7.56 -5.82 -4.09
N GLY A 213 -7.22 -4.78 -4.85
CA GLY A 213 -7.89 -4.50 -6.11
C GLY A 213 -7.77 -5.67 -7.08
N ARG A 214 -6.56 -6.22 -7.20
CA ARG A 214 -6.30 -7.36 -8.08
C ARG A 214 -7.11 -8.62 -7.71
N ALA A 215 -7.19 -8.95 -6.41
CA ALA A 215 -8.01 -10.06 -5.93
C ALA A 215 -9.49 -9.87 -6.28
N PHE A 216 -9.94 -8.65 -6.15
CA PHE A 216 -11.32 -8.31 -6.46
C PHE A 216 -11.63 -8.49 -7.95
N PHE A 217 -10.74 -8.07 -8.84
CA PHE A 217 -10.86 -8.27 -10.28
C PHE A 217 -10.80 -9.75 -10.67
N GLU A 218 -9.90 -10.52 -10.07
CA GLU A 218 -9.77 -11.95 -10.35
C GLU A 218 -11.06 -12.71 -10.00
N ARG A 219 -11.71 -12.38 -8.87
CA ARG A 219 -13.00 -12.96 -8.49
C ARG A 219 -14.14 -12.59 -9.42
N ALA A 220 -14.12 -11.38 -9.95
CA ALA A 220 -15.10 -10.93 -10.94
C ALA A 220 -14.88 -11.54 -12.33
N GLY A 221 -13.89 -12.43 -12.49
CA GLY A 221 -13.56 -13.02 -13.80
C GLY A 221 -12.74 -12.12 -14.73
N GLU A 222 -12.22 -11.01 -14.20
CA GLU A 222 -11.37 -10.04 -14.91
C GLU A 222 -9.93 -10.02 -14.33
N PRO A 223 -9.12 -11.11 -14.41
CA PRO A 223 -7.81 -11.14 -13.79
C PRO A 223 -6.82 -10.20 -14.48
N ILE A 224 -6.01 -9.49 -13.70
CA ILE A 224 -4.88 -8.70 -14.17
C ILE A 224 -3.59 -9.44 -13.83
N SER A 225 -2.76 -9.78 -14.84
CA SER A 225 -1.46 -10.39 -14.60
C SER A 225 -0.47 -9.39 -13.98
N PHE A 226 0.64 -9.89 -13.40
CA PHE A 226 1.67 -9.05 -12.79
C PHE A 226 2.22 -8.02 -13.79
N ILE A 227 2.54 -8.43 -15.00
CA ILE A 227 3.07 -7.54 -16.03
C ILE A 227 2.02 -6.53 -16.53
N GLN A 228 0.75 -6.95 -16.69
CA GLN A 228 -0.32 -6.04 -17.09
C GLN A 228 -0.52 -4.93 -16.06
N TRP A 229 -0.47 -5.28 -14.75
CA TRP A 229 -0.47 -4.27 -13.70
C TRP A 229 0.66 -3.26 -13.88
N MET A 230 1.90 -3.75 -14.05
CA MET A 230 3.08 -2.88 -14.22
C MET A 230 2.94 -1.96 -15.43
N VAL A 231 2.46 -2.49 -16.56
CA VAL A 231 2.27 -1.69 -17.79
C VAL A 231 1.29 -0.55 -17.59
N GLN A 232 0.25 -0.74 -16.79
CA GLN A 232 -0.75 0.29 -16.50
C GLN A 232 -0.28 1.26 -15.40
N ALA A 233 0.36 0.78 -14.34
CA ALA A 233 0.72 1.59 -13.17
C ALA A 233 2.04 2.36 -13.34
N ILE A 234 3.07 1.78 -13.99
CA ILE A 234 4.39 2.40 -14.12
C ILE A 234 4.35 3.75 -14.85
N PRO A 235 3.59 3.95 -15.94
CA PRO A 235 3.50 5.26 -16.57
C PRO A 235 3.00 6.35 -15.61
N ILE A 236 1.97 6.06 -14.81
CA ILE A 236 1.43 6.99 -13.80
C ILE A 236 2.50 7.27 -12.74
N MET A 237 3.16 6.22 -12.23
CA MET A 237 4.26 6.32 -11.26
C MET A 237 5.39 7.22 -11.78
N LEU A 238 5.84 7.01 -13.01
CA LEU A 238 6.93 7.77 -13.63
C LEU A 238 6.56 9.23 -13.90
N LEU A 239 5.30 9.53 -14.21
CA LEU A 239 4.82 10.91 -14.39
C LEU A 239 4.59 11.62 -13.06
N MET A 240 4.14 10.92 -12.01
CA MET A 240 3.98 11.48 -10.67
C MET A 240 5.32 11.90 -10.05
N MET A 241 6.41 11.15 -10.30
CA MET A 241 7.71 11.41 -9.68
C MET A 241 8.30 12.79 -10.01
N PRO A 242 8.39 13.25 -11.28
CA PRO A 242 8.82 14.60 -11.59
C PRO A 242 7.95 15.67 -10.96
N VAL A 243 6.62 15.47 -10.93
CA VAL A 243 5.69 16.42 -10.30
C VAL A 243 5.99 16.53 -8.80
N ALA A 244 6.14 15.42 -8.11
CA ALA A 244 6.50 15.38 -6.69
C ALA A 244 7.85 16.08 -6.43
N TRP A 245 8.85 15.77 -7.24
CA TRP A 245 10.18 16.38 -7.14
C TRP A 245 10.14 17.88 -7.37
N LEU A 246 9.42 18.37 -8.39
CA LEU A 246 9.27 19.79 -8.67
C LEU A 246 8.60 20.53 -7.52
N LEU A 247 7.47 20.02 -7.00
CA LEU A 247 6.75 20.62 -5.87
C LEU A 247 7.61 20.68 -4.60
N LEU A 248 8.37 19.63 -4.32
CA LEU A 248 9.25 19.54 -3.16
C LEU A 248 10.48 20.41 -3.29
N CYS A 249 11.06 20.48 -4.48
CA CYS A 249 12.31 21.21 -4.74
C CYS A 249 12.10 22.68 -5.10
N TRP A 250 10.85 23.13 -5.34
CA TRP A 250 10.59 24.53 -5.69
C TRP A 250 11.30 25.55 -4.79
N PRO A 251 11.30 25.39 -3.44
CA PRO A 251 12.01 26.34 -2.57
C PRO A 251 13.54 26.20 -2.59
N LEU A 252 14.06 25.20 -3.29
CA LEU A 252 15.51 24.93 -3.39
C LEU A 252 16.11 25.45 -4.68
N PHE A 253 15.30 25.77 -5.69
CA PHE A 253 15.77 26.34 -6.93
C PHE A 253 16.43 27.71 -6.66
N GLY A 254 17.61 27.91 -7.21
CA GLY A 254 18.38 29.15 -7.02
C GLY A 254 19.32 29.18 -5.80
N LYS A 255 19.23 28.19 -4.87
CA LYS A 255 20.23 28.06 -3.78
C LYS A 255 21.51 27.49 -4.33
N GLY A 256 22.61 28.26 -4.19
CA GLY A 256 23.95 28.00 -4.79
C GLY A 256 24.60 26.68 -4.29
N ARG A 257 25.54 26.20 -5.10
CA ARG A 257 26.26 24.91 -4.93
C ARG A 257 27.20 24.88 -3.68
N ALA A 258 27.81 25.99 -3.33
CA ALA A 258 28.90 26.04 -2.32
C ALA A 258 28.47 25.65 -0.90
N ARG A 259 27.15 25.68 -0.59
CA ARG A 259 26.63 25.38 0.75
C ARG A 259 26.45 23.89 1.01
N TYR A 260 26.59 23.02 0.00
CA TYR A 260 26.10 21.65 0.01
C TYR A 260 27.13 20.56 -0.34
N GLU A 261 28.42 20.94 -0.48
CA GLU A 261 29.49 19.98 -0.84
C GLU A 261 29.73 18.89 0.22
N ALA A 262 29.41 19.18 1.49
CA ALA A 262 29.59 18.24 2.59
C ALA A 262 28.63 17.01 2.53
N ILE A 263 27.53 17.06 1.74
CA ILE A 263 26.50 16.02 1.74
C ILE A 263 26.94 14.75 1.00
N GLY A 264 27.68 14.93 -0.10
CA GLY A 264 28.23 13.80 -0.85
C GLY A 264 29.09 12.88 0.02
N GLY A 265 29.66 13.43 1.11
CA GLY A 265 30.39 12.69 2.12
C GLY A 265 29.50 11.77 2.94
N VAL A 266 28.39 12.27 3.52
CA VAL A 266 27.52 11.50 4.44
C VAL A 266 26.96 10.25 3.79
N VAL A 267 26.43 10.36 2.56
CA VAL A 267 25.87 9.21 1.83
C VAL A 267 26.98 8.22 1.45
N LYS A 268 28.13 8.72 0.99
CA LYS A 268 29.29 7.88 0.67
C LYS A 268 29.84 7.18 1.90
N ASP A 269 29.89 7.86 3.04
CA ASP A 269 30.40 7.29 4.29
C ASP A 269 29.41 6.24 4.84
N ALA A 270 28.10 6.47 4.72
CA ALA A 270 27.09 5.46 5.03
C ALA A 270 27.22 4.22 4.12
N LEU A 271 27.45 4.42 2.81
CA LEU A 271 27.70 3.32 1.88
C LEU A 271 29.01 2.58 2.20
N LYS A 272 30.09 3.27 2.54
CA LYS A 272 31.35 2.67 3.00
C LYS A 272 31.17 1.87 4.29
N ALA A 273 30.36 2.36 5.22
CA ALA A 273 30.08 1.68 6.49
C ALA A 273 29.38 0.33 6.29
N LEU A 274 28.65 0.14 5.19
CA LEU A 274 28.11 -1.18 4.83
C LEU A 274 29.20 -2.19 4.41
N GLY A 275 30.39 -1.72 4.08
CA GLY A 275 31.49 -2.57 3.58
C GLY A 275 31.21 -3.13 2.18
N PRO A 276 32.01 -4.13 1.74
CA PRO A 276 31.81 -4.81 0.46
C PRO A 276 30.49 -5.59 0.46
N ILE A 277 29.95 -5.84 -0.75
CA ILE A 277 28.75 -6.65 -0.90
C ILE A 277 28.97 -8.04 -0.29
N SER A 278 28.08 -8.46 0.60
CA SER A 278 28.18 -9.73 1.32
C SER A 278 27.57 -10.88 0.53
N ARG A 279 27.98 -12.12 0.84
CA ARG A 279 27.40 -13.31 0.21
C ARG A 279 25.90 -13.42 0.38
N PRO A 280 25.32 -13.15 1.58
CA PRO A 280 23.86 -13.13 1.73
C PRO A 280 23.17 -12.10 0.84
N GLU A 281 23.71 -10.88 0.74
CA GLU A 281 23.14 -9.84 -0.13
C GLU A 281 23.08 -10.28 -1.60
N VAL A 282 24.15 -10.94 -2.10
CA VAL A 282 24.17 -11.47 -3.47
C VAL A 282 23.13 -12.58 -3.64
N ARG A 283 23.08 -13.52 -2.69
CA ARG A 283 22.16 -14.66 -2.77
C ARG A 283 20.70 -14.25 -2.71
N ILE A 284 20.35 -13.35 -1.79
CA ILE A 284 18.97 -12.81 -1.76
C ILE A 284 18.67 -12.01 -3.01
N GLY A 285 19.62 -11.23 -3.52
CA GLY A 285 19.47 -10.49 -4.78
C GLY A 285 19.19 -11.41 -5.96
N VAL A 286 19.85 -12.58 -6.02
CA VAL A 286 19.60 -13.59 -7.06
C VAL A 286 18.21 -14.21 -6.90
N VAL A 287 17.84 -14.68 -5.69
CA VAL A 287 16.52 -15.30 -5.46
C VAL A 287 15.40 -14.31 -5.75
N PHE A 288 15.51 -13.09 -5.25
CA PHE A 288 14.55 -12.03 -5.48
C PHE A 288 14.46 -11.63 -6.96
N GLY A 289 15.61 -11.47 -7.63
CA GLY A 289 15.68 -11.15 -9.04
C GLY A 289 15.06 -12.23 -9.93
N LEU A 290 15.27 -13.51 -9.60
CA LEU A 290 14.63 -14.63 -10.28
C LEU A 290 13.10 -14.64 -10.07
N ALA A 291 12.62 -14.37 -8.86
CA ALA A 291 11.19 -14.26 -8.57
C ALA A 291 10.56 -13.09 -9.36
N ALA A 292 11.20 -11.92 -9.35
CA ALA A 292 10.74 -10.75 -10.11
C ALA A 292 10.71 -11.04 -11.63
N LEU A 293 11.75 -11.67 -12.16
CA LEU A 293 11.80 -12.08 -13.56
C LEU A 293 10.70 -13.09 -13.89
N ALA A 294 10.50 -14.09 -13.03
CA ALA A 294 9.45 -15.09 -13.19
C ALA A 294 8.05 -14.45 -13.19
N TRP A 295 7.78 -13.47 -12.32
CA TRP A 295 6.52 -12.71 -12.35
C TRP A 295 6.32 -11.94 -13.65
N MET A 296 7.36 -11.25 -14.15
CA MET A 296 7.28 -10.47 -15.38
C MET A 296 7.10 -11.37 -16.62
N THR A 297 7.68 -12.56 -16.62
CA THR A 297 7.66 -13.49 -17.76
C THR A 297 6.68 -14.65 -17.57
N ARG A 298 5.88 -14.66 -16.47
CA ARG A 298 4.99 -15.79 -16.13
C ARG A 298 4.11 -16.25 -17.28
N THR A 299 3.52 -15.30 -18.01
CA THR A 299 2.63 -15.61 -19.16
C THR A 299 3.35 -16.40 -20.25
N GLU A 300 4.62 -16.12 -20.48
CA GLU A 300 5.44 -16.84 -21.45
C GLU A 300 5.95 -18.18 -20.88
N LEU A 301 6.34 -18.18 -19.59
CA LEU A 301 6.77 -19.39 -18.90
C LEU A 301 5.65 -20.44 -18.83
N ALA A 302 4.41 -20.01 -18.63
CA ALA A 302 3.24 -20.89 -18.57
C ALA A 302 2.92 -21.58 -19.93
N LYS A 303 3.52 -21.15 -21.04
CA LYS A 303 3.40 -21.82 -22.34
C LYS A 303 4.37 -23.01 -22.49
N LEU A 304 5.35 -23.14 -21.58
CA LEU A 304 6.31 -24.23 -21.62
C LEU A 304 5.69 -25.52 -21.07
N PRO A 305 6.00 -26.70 -21.64
CA PRO A 305 5.47 -27.97 -21.18
C PRO A 305 5.76 -28.19 -19.68
N GLY A 306 4.73 -28.51 -18.90
CA GLY A 306 4.83 -28.75 -17.46
C GLY A 306 4.83 -27.49 -16.58
N LEU A 307 4.75 -26.29 -17.14
CA LEU A 307 4.59 -25.02 -16.42
C LEU A 307 3.23 -24.33 -16.67
N ASP A 308 2.30 -25.01 -17.31
CA ASP A 308 0.94 -24.54 -17.61
C ASP A 308 0.15 -24.11 -16.38
N ALA A 309 0.42 -24.74 -15.22
CA ALA A 309 -0.17 -24.37 -13.92
C ALA A 309 0.58 -23.28 -13.15
N LEU A 310 1.61 -22.65 -13.75
CA LEU A 310 2.40 -21.61 -13.08
C LEU A 310 1.55 -20.35 -12.86
N THR A 311 1.40 -19.96 -11.61
CA THR A 311 0.68 -18.74 -11.17
C THR A 311 1.63 -17.76 -10.51
N ASP A 312 1.23 -16.49 -10.38
CA ASP A 312 2.00 -15.50 -9.62
C ASP A 312 2.17 -15.92 -8.15
N THR A 313 1.15 -16.57 -7.59
CA THR A 313 1.19 -17.13 -6.24
C THR A 313 2.21 -18.25 -6.10
N SER A 314 2.27 -19.17 -7.07
CA SER A 314 3.28 -20.24 -7.04
C SER A 314 4.71 -19.69 -7.13
N VAL A 315 4.94 -18.66 -7.93
CA VAL A 315 6.24 -17.96 -7.99
C VAL A 315 6.61 -17.36 -6.62
N ALA A 316 5.66 -16.67 -5.98
CA ALA A 316 5.88 -16.07 -4.64
C ALA A 316 6.24 -17.13 -3.60
N ILE A 317 5.46 -18.21 -3.53
CA ILE A 317 5.66 -19.29 -2.53
C ILE A 317 6.96 -20.05 -2.80
N VAL A 318 7.26 -20.38 -4.04
CA VAL A 318 8.53 -21.05 -4.40
C VAL A 318 9.72 -20.14 -4.04
N GLY A 319 9.66 -18.84 -4.38
CA GLY A 319 10.68 -17.87 -4.01
C GLY A 319 10.87 -17.78 -2.49
N ALA A 320 9.78 -17.69 -1.74
CA ALA A 320 9.81 -17.66 -0.27
C ALA A 320 10.41 -18.96 0.31
N LEU A 321 10.00 -20.14 -0.17
CA LEU A 321 10.52 -21.42 0.28
C LEU A 321 12.01 -21.56 0.00
N LEU A 322 12.49 -21.12 -1.17
CA LEU A 322 13.92 -21.14 -1.51
C LEU A 322 14.77 -20.42 -0.46
N LEU A 323 14.26 -19.34 0.16
CA LEU A 323 15.00 -18.60 1.18
C LEU A 323 15.29 -19.44 2.44
N PHE A 324 14.42 -20.40 2.79
CA PHE A 324 14.62 -21.32 3.91
C PHE A 324 15.64 -22.43 3.60
N PHE A 325 15.89 -22.70 2.32
CA PHE A 325 16.86 -23.73 1.90
C PHE A 325 18.22 -23.14 1.56
N VAL A 326 18.28 -21.99 0.92
CA VAL A 326 19.53 -21.36 0.48
C VAL A 326 20.36 -20.91 1.68
N PRO A 327 21.61 -21.41 1.87
CA PRO A 327 22.48 -20.96 2.96
C PRO A 327 22.82 -19.48 2.83
N SER A 328 23.03 -18.78 3.94
CA SER A 328 23.46 -17.37 3.92
C SER A 328 24.88 -17.19 3.36
N GLY A 329 25.72 -18.22 3.51
CA GLY A 329 27.13 -18.20 3.11
C GLY A 329 28.08 -17.64 4.15
N ARG A 330 27.61 -17.45 5.41
CA ARG A 330 28.43 -17.03 6.56
C ARG A 330 29.16 -18.17 7.26
N GLY A 331 28.97 -19.43 6.83
CA GLY A 331 29.67 -20.58 7.37
C GLY A 331 29.09 -21.17 8.68
N ASN A 332 28.00 -20.63 9.19
CA ASN A 332 27.37 -21.00 10.46
C ASN A 332 26.10 -21.86 10.28
N GLY A 333 25.82 -22.36 9.06
CA GLY A 333 24.61 -23.13 8.76
C GLY A 333 23.35 -22.27 8.61
N GLU A 334 23.44 -20.97 8.83
CA GLU A 334 22.34 -20.02 8.71
C GLU A 334 21.79 -19.96 7.28
N LYS A 335 20.48 -19.88 7.15
CA LYS A 335 19.76 -19.71 5.88
C LYS A 335 19.50 -18.24 5.58
N LEU A 336 19.02 -17.93 4.38
CA LEU A 336 18.68 -16.56 4.00
C LEU A 336 17.54 -15.99 4.84
N ILE A 337 16.60 -16.85 5.26
CA ILE A 337 15.55 -16.49 6.22
C ILE A 337 15.35 -17.63 7.24
N ASP A 338 14.89 -17.27 8.42
CA ASP A 338 14.37 -18.20 9.44
C ASP A 338 12.88 -17.94 9.68
N TRP A 339 12.20 -18.87 10.33
CA TRP A 339 10.77 -18.75 10.60
C TRP A 339 10.45 -17.53 11.48
N LYS A 340 11.32 -17.19 12.41
CA LYS A 340 11.16 -16.00 13.28
C LYS A 340 11.10 -14.70 12.49
N THR A 341 11.90 -14.58 11.42
CA THR A 341 11.82 -13.43 10.51
C THR A 341 10.54 -13.47 9.68
N ALA A 342 10.12 -14.66 9.23
CA ALA A 342 8.85 -14.81 8.51
C ALA A 342 7.62 -14.52 9.38
N GLU A 343 7.68 -14.77 10.69
CA GLU A 343 6.61 -14.39 11.65
C GLU A 343 6.43 -12.87 11.77
N SER A 344 7.44 -12.07 11.45
CA SER A 344 7.37 -10.61 11.55
C SER A 344 6.66 -9.93 10.39
N ILE A 345 6.23 -10.67 9.35
CA ILE A 345 5.44 -10.09 8.26
C ILE A 345 4.07 -9.63 8.76
N PRO A 346 3.42 -8.68 8.07
CA PRO A 346 2.14 -8.12 8.54
C PRO A 346 0.97 -9.08 8.25
N TRP A 347 0.85 -10.17 9.03
CA TRP A 347 -0.23 -11.17 8.93
C TRP A 347 -1.64 -10.58 8.98
N GLY A 348 -1.80 -9.45 9.70
CA GLY A 348 -3.08 -8.74 9.77
C GLY A 348 -3.61 -8.31 8.41
N ILE A 349 -2.72 -8.07 7.43
CA ILE A 349 -3.11 -7.73 6.06
C ILE A 349 -3.72 -8.95 5.37
N ALA A 350 -3.17 -10.15 5.55
CA ALA A 350 -3.73 -11.38 5.01
C ALA A 350 -5.15 -11.64 5.54
N VAL A 351 -5.37 -11.43 6.84
CA VAL A 351 -6.69 -11.55 7.48
C VAL A 351 -7.65 -10.49 6.92
N LEU A 352 -7.20 -9.25 6.78
CA LEU A 352 -7.99 -8.15 6.25
C LEU A 352 -8.49 -8.45 4.83
N PHE A 353 -7.65 -9.04 4.02
CA PHE A 353 -8.00 -9.54 2.69
C PHE A 353 -9.15 -10.53 2.72
N GLY A 354 -8.96 -11.59 3.50
CA GLY A 354 -9.98 -12.62 3.65
C GLY A 354 -11.33 -12.03 4.06
N GLY A 355 -11.33 -11.08 5.00
CA GLY A 355 -12.53 -10.42 5.48
C GLY A 355 -13.25 -9.58 4.43
N GLY A 356 -12.50 -8.78 3.66
CA GLY A 356 -13.05 -7.99 2.55
C GLY A 356 -13.66 -8.86 1.46
N LEU A 357 -12.92 -9.91 1.08
CA LEU A 357 -13.39 -10.88 0.09
C LEU A 357 -14.58 -11.71 0.59
N SER A 358 -14.63 -12.04 1.89
CA SER A 358 -15.76 -12.76 2.50
C SER A 358 -17.03 -11.91 2.52
N LEU A 359 -16.89 -10.61 2.86
CA LEU A 359 -18.01 -9.68 2.78
C LEU A 359 -18.54 -9.56 1.35
N ALA A 360 -17.65 -9.39 0.37
CA ALA A 360 -18.03 -9.31 -1.04
C ALA A 360 -18.75 -10.57 -1.52
N ALA A 361 -18.27 -11.76 -1.14
CA ALA A 361 -18.92 -13.03 -1.44
C ALA A 361 -20.31 -13.11 -0.80
N GLY A 362 -20.50 -12.61 0.41
CA GLY A 362 -21.80 -12.52 1.07
C GLY A 362 -22.78 -11.58 0.34
N MET A 363 -22.27 -10.44 -0.16
CA MET A 363 -23.07 -9.51 -0.97
C MET A 363 -23.51 -10.14 -2.31
N GLU A 364 -22.62 -10.89 -2.95
CA GLU A 364 -22.91 -11.59 -4.19
C GLU A 364 -23.94 -12.72 -3.96
N ALA A 365 -23.70 -13.59 -2.98
CA ALA A 365 -24.55 -14.72 -2.67
C ALA A 365 -25.99 -14.32 -2.30
N THR A 366 -26.19 -13.15 -1.72
CA THR A 366 -27.52 -12.63 -1.33
C THR A 366 -28.19 -11.79 -2.42
N GLY A 367 -27.53 -11.54 -3.56
CA GLY A 367 -28.03 -10.68 -4.63
C GLY A 367 -27.94 -9.17 -4.32
N LEU A 368 -27.32 -8.79 -3.21
CA LEU A 368 -27.19 -7.38 -2.82
C LEU A 368 -26.42 -6.57 -3.87
N ALA A 369 -25.35 -7.13 -4.42
CA ALA A 369 -24.56 -6.45 -5.45
C ALA A 369 -25.41 -6.14 -6.70
N THR A 370 -26.23 -7.07 -7.15
CA THR A 370 -27.16 -6.90 -8.28
C THR A 370 -28.20 -5.84 -7.99
N TRP A 371 -28.81 -5.87 -6.80
CA TRP A 371 -29.83 -4.88 -6.40
C TRP A 371 -29.27 -3.46 -6.35
N ILE A 372 -28.05 -3.26 -5.80
CA ILE A 372 -27.37 -1.97 -5.80
C ILE A 372 -27.13 -1.51 -7.24
N GLY A 373 -26.70 -2.45 -8.12
CA GLY A 373 -26.49 -2.18 -9.53
C GLY A 373 -27.75 -1.68 -10.24
N GLU A 374 -28.89 -2.34 -10.03
CA GLU A 374 -30.18 -1.94 -10.60
C GLU A 374 -30.63 -0.57 -10.09
N TRP A 375 -30.44 -0.29 -8.80
CA TRP A 375 -30.77 1.00 -8.20
C TRP A 375 -29.93 2.15 -8.77
N ILE A 376 -28.61 1.94 -8.97
CA ILE A 376 -27.71 2.92 -9.60
C ILE A 376 -28.02 3.05 -11.09
N GLY A 377 -28.34 1.94 -11.79
CA GLY A 377 -28.70 1.95 -13.20
C GLY A 377 -29.95 2.79 -13.55
N GLY A 378 -30.81 3.05 -12.55
CA GLY A 378 -31.91 4.00 -12.69
C GLY A 378 -31.52 5.48 -12.59
N LEU A 379 -30.24 5.80 -12.34
CA LEU A 379 -29.71 7.16 -12.33
C LEU A 379 -29.23 7.55 -13.74
N ASP A 380 -30.17 7.74 -14.66
CA ASP A 380 -29.90 8.20 -16.02
C ASP A 380 -29.17 9.55 -16.03
N GLY A 381 -28.00 9.62 -16.68
CA GLY A 381 -27.33 10.90 -16.97
C GLY A 381 -25.83 10.99 -16.64
N PHE A 382 -25.21 10.02 -16.00
CA PHE A 382 -23.76 10.06 -15.74
C PHE A 382 -22.99 9.26 -16.80
N SER A 383 -21.98 9.90 -17.43
CA SER A 383 -21.04 9.17 -18.28
C SER A 383 -20.11 8.29 -17.44
N ALA A 384 -19.58 7.19 -18.01
CA ALA A 384 -18.59 6.35 -17.33
C ALA A 384 -17.41 7.18 -16.80
N PHE A 385 -16.95 8.16 -17.58
CA PHE A 385 -15.88 9.08 -17.16
C PHE A 385 -16.24 9.88 -15.91
N SER A 386 -17.47 10.42 -15.81
CA SER A 386 -17.88 11.18 -14.62
C SER A 386 -18.02 10.32 -13.38
N LEU A 387 -18.42 9.05 -13.53
CA LEU A 387 -18.49 8.09 -12.44
C LEU A 387 -17.08 7.70 -11.95
N VAL A 388 -16.15 7.42 -12.86
CA VAL A 388 -14.75 7.19 -12.51
C VAL A 388 -14.17 8.39 -11.77
N ALA A 389 -14.41 9.62 -12.28
CA ALA A 389 -13.92 10.84 -11.67
C ALA A 389 -14.45 11.01 -10.24
N LEU A 390 -15.75 10.79 -10.03
CA LEU A 390 -16.37 10.87 -8.72
C LEU A 390 -15.77 9.84 -7.75
N LEU A 391 -15.64 8.60 -8.19
CA LEU A 391 -15.06 7.52 -7.38
C LEU A 391 -13.59 7.81 -7.02
N VAL A 392 -12.78 8.25 -7.98
CA VAL A 392 -11.37 8.58 -7.77
C VAL A 392 -11.21 9.73 -6.78
N VAL A 393 -11.94 10.84 -6.99
CA VAL A 393 -11.87 12.00 -6.10
C VAL A 393 -12.32 11.63 -4.69
N THR A 394 -13.46 10.96 -4.56
CA THR A 394 -13.97 10.52 -3.25
C THR A 394 -12.98 9.59 -2.56
N THR A 395 -12.39 8.64 -3.29
CA THR A 395 -11.43 7.69 -2.73
C THR A 395 -10.18 8.40 -2.21
N ILE A 396 -9.60 9.35 -2.96
CA ILE A 396 -8.45 10.14 -2.50
C ILE A 396 -8.80 10.92 -1.24
N LEU A 397 -9.94 11.60 -1.21
CA LEU A 397 -10.36 12.40 -0.04
C LEU A 397 -10.58 11.54 1.20
N VAL A 398 -11.22 10.39 1.05
CA VAL A 398 -11.43 9.44 2.15
C VAL A 398 -10.09 8.86 2.62
N SER A 399 -9.17 8.54 1.70
CA SER A 399 -7.85 7.99 2.02
C SER A 399 -6.96 8.95 2.79
N GLU A 400 -7.18 10.28 2.69
CA GLU A 400 -6.48 11.26 3.53
C GLU A 400 -6.87 11.18 5.00
N LEU A 401 -8.06 10.68 5.31
CA LEU A 401 -8.61 10.63 6.67
C LEU A 401 -8.61 9.21 7.25
N ALA A 402 -8.55 8.20 6.39
CA ALA A 402 -8.61 6.79 6.77
C ALA A 402 -7.44 6.01 6.15
N SER A 403 -7.17 4.81 6.66
CA SER A 403 -6.17 3.91 6.08
C SER A 403 -6.47 3.61 4.60
N ASN A 404 -5.46 3.68 3.73
CA ASN A 404 -5.56 3.36 2.30
C ASN A 404 -6.25 2.01 2.05
N VAL A 405 -5.91 1.02 2.87
CA VAL A 405 -6.44 -0.33 2.79
C VAL A 405 -7.91 -0.37 3.17
N ALA A 406 -8.29 0.30 4.27
CA ALA A 406 -9.67 0.40 4.70
C ALA A 406 -10.53 1.14 3.67
N THR A 407 -10.00 2.24 3.12
CA THR A 407 -10.65 3.02 2.06
C THR A 407 -10.93 2.15 0.85
N LEU A 408 -9.92 1.44 0.34
CA LEU A 408 -10.11 0.60 -0.84
C LEU A 408 -11.12 -0.51 -0.58
N THR A 409 -10.97 -1.24 0.53
CA THR A 409 -11.86 -2.36 0.86
C THR A 409 -13.32 -1.90 0.98
N SER A 410 -13.54 -0.67 1.46
CA SER A 410 -14.88 -0.07 1.54
C SER A 410 -15.41 0.40 0.19
N MET A 411 -14.52 0.85 -0.72
CA MET A 411 -14.91 1.36 -2.03
C MET A 411 -15.19 0.26 -3.06
N LEU A 412 -14.50 -0.88 -3.00
CA LEU A 412 -14.63 -1.94 -4.00
C LEU A 412 -16.06 -2.47 -4.19
N PRO A 413 -16.85 -2.71 -3.13
CA PRO A 413 -18.26 -3.07 -3.31
C PRO A 413 -19.07 -2.00 -4.06
N VAL A 414 -18.80 -0.72 -3.80
CA VAL A 414 -19.45 0.39 -4.51
C VAL A 414 -19.04 0.40 -5.98
N VAL A 415 -17.75 0.18 -6.25
CA VAL A 415 -17.24 0.07 -7.63
C VAL A 415 -17.88 -1.09 -8.38
N ALA A 416 -18.05 -2.26 -7.73
CA ALA A 416 -18.74 -3.40 -8.33
C ALA A 416 -20.20 -3.09 -8.67
N ALA A 417 -20.90 -2.44 -7.75
CA ALA A 417 -22.28 -2.01 -7.97
C ALA A 417 -22.40 -1.05 -9.16
N VAL A 418 -21.51 -0.04 -9.25
CA VAL A 418 -21.47 0.90 -10.37
C VAL A 418 -21.12 0.17 -11.68
N ALA A 419 -20.16 -0.75 -11.67
CA ALA A 419 -19.79 -1.56 -12.83
C ALA A 419 -20.97 -2.37 -13.37
N ALA A 420 -21.68 -3.06 -12.48
CA ALA A 420 -22.87 -3.83 -12.81
C ALA A 420 -23.99 -2.95 -13.38
N ALA A 421 -24.23 -1.78 -12.78
CA ALA A 421 -25.27 -0.83 -13.22
C ALA A 421 -25.00 -0.23 -14.60
N THR A 422 -23.75 0.06 -14.90
CA THR A 422 -23.37 0.76 -16.14
C THR A 422 -22.95 -0.18 -17.26
N GLY A 423 -22.81 -1.49 -16.99
CA GLY A 423 -22.25 -2.46 -17.92
C GLY A 423 -20.77 -2.20 -18.22
N THR A 424 -20.10 -1.38 -17.42
CA THR A 424 -18.67 -1.05 -17.57
C THR A 424 -17.83 -2.18 -16.97
N PRO A 425 -16.73 -2.63 -17.62
CA PRO A 425 -15.82 -3.61 -17.04
C PRO A 425 -15.32 -3.16 -15.67
N LEU A 426 -15.31 -4.08 -14.70
CA LEU A 426 -14.93 -3.76 -13.31
C LEU A 426 -13.52 -3.20 -13.22
N GLN A 427 -12.58 -3.70 -14.03
CA GLN A 427 -11.22 -3.17 -14.09
C GLN A 427 -11.17 -1.69 -14.49
N GLN A 428 -12.00 -1.29 -15.45
CA GLN A 428 -12.00 0.10 -15.95
C GLN A 428 -12.39 1.11 -14.85
N LEU A 429 -13.27 0.72 -13.94
CA LEU A 429 -13.63 1.55 -12.77
C LEU A 429 -12.70 1.28 -11.58
N GLY A 430 -12.39 0.03 -11.32
CA GLY A 430 -11.72 -0.42 -10.11
C GLY A 430 -10.21 -0.18 -10.10
N PHE A 431 -9.52 -0.26 -11.24
CA PHE A 431 -8.09 0.00 -11.30
C PHE A 431 -7.75 1.47 -10.94
N PRO A 432 -8.42 2.49 -11.52
CA PRO A 432 -8.26 3.88 -11.10
C PRO A 432 -8.54 4.11 -9.62
N VAL A 433 -9.59 3.50 -9.07
CA VAL A 433 -9.94 3.60 -7.65
C VAL A 433 -8.90 2.92 -6.77
N THR A 434 -8.34 1.80 -7.21
CA THR A 434 -7.28 1.10 -6.47
C THR A 434 -6.01 1.96 -6.36
N LEU A 435 -5.62 2.62 -7.45
CA LEU A 435 -4.49 3.56 -7.42
C LEU A 435 -4.80 4.79 -6.55
N ALA A 436 -6.02 5.34 -6.68
CA ALA A 436 -6.49 6.49 -5.93
C ALA A 436 -6.44 6.24 -4.41
N ALA A 437 -6.81 5.04 -3.95
CA ALA A 437 -6.74 4.66 -2.55
C ALA A 437 -5.32 4.68 -1.98
N SER A 438 -4.30 4.53 -2.82
CA SER A 438 -2.91 4.61 -2.41
C SER A 438 -2.38 6.04 -2.30
N PHE A 439 -3.07 7.03 -2.86
CA PHE A 439 -2.62 8.41 -2.96
C PHE A 439 -3.22 9.27 -1.85
N ALA A 440 -2.53 9.32 -0.72
CA ALA A 440 -2.85 10.15 0.43
C ALA A 440 -1.59 10.91 0.86
N PHE A 441 -1.45 12.15 0.38
CA PHE A 441 -0.21 12.93 0.47
C PHE A 441 -0.28 14.11 1.43
N MET A 442 -1.47 14.51 1.89
CA MET A 442 -1.65 15.78 2.60
C MET A 442 -1.41 15.68 4.10
N LEU A 443 -1.96 14.64 4.75
CA LEU A 443 -2.00 14.59 6.22
C LEU A 443 -0.96 13.62 6.78
N PRO A 444 -0.33 13.96 7.94
CA PRO A 444 0.58 13.04 8.62
C PRO A 444 -0.10 11.72 9.01
N VAL A 445 -1.37 11.77 9.37
CA VAL A 445 -2.15 10.60 9.82
C VAL A 445 -2.58 9.69 8.66
N ALA A 446 -2.57 10.19 7.43
CA ALA A 446 -3.06 9.45 6.27
C ALA A 446 -2.25 8.18 5.97
N THR A 447 -0.93 8.24 6.12
CA THR A 447 -0.04 7.09 5.89
C THR A 447 1.12 7.06 6.87
N ALA A 448 1.63 5.86 7.19
CA ALA A 448 2.82 5.73 8.02
C ALA A 448 4.06 6.46 7.43
N PRO A 449 4.35 6.43 6.12
CA PRO A 449 5.36 7.27 5.50
C PRO A 449 5.24 8.75 5.82
N ASN A 450 4.03 9.30 5.74
CA ASN A 450 3.75 10.70 6.05
C ASN A 450 4.03 11.02 7.52
N ALA A 451 3.59 10.16 8.44
CA ALA A 451 3.84 10.30 9.87
C ALA A 451 5.35 10.29 10.20
N ILE A 452 6.12 9.39 9.59
CA ILE A 452 7.58 9.30 9.73
C ILE A 452 8.25 10.59 9.22
N ALA A 453 7.86 11.08 8.06
CA ALA A 453 8.40 12.32 7.52
C ALA A 453 8.10 13.51 8.43
N TYR A 454 6.88 13.60 8.93
CA TYR A 454 6.43 14.69 9.82
C TYR A 454 7.13 14.64 11.20
N SER A 455 7.31 13.46 11.77
CA SER A 455 7.98 13.26 13.06
C SER A 455 9.46 13.68 13.06
N SER A 456 10.07 13.88 11.89
CA SER A 456 11.46 14.34 11.73
C SER A 456 11.71 15.73 12.35
N GLY A 457 10.67 16.54 12.52
CA GLY A 457 10.74 17.94 12.94
C GLY A 457 11.33 18.89 11.88
N LEU A 458 11.62 18.38 10.68
CA LEU A 458 12.14 19.15 9.54
C LEU A 458 11.05 19.63 8.57
N LEU A 459 9.79 19.33 8.87
CA LEU A 459 8.64 19.58 8.01
C LEU A 459 7.54 20.32 8.79
N THR A 460 6.99 21.37 8.20
CA THR A 460 5.79 22.04 8.73
C THR A 460 4.51 21.44 8.13
N LEU A 461 3.45 21.36 8.92
CA LEU A 461 2.16 20.87 8.44
C LEU A 461 1.66 21.67 7.22
N LYS A 462 1.83 22.99 7.23
CA LYS A 462 1.45 23.88 6.10
C LYS A 462 2.12 23.47 4.79
N ARG A 463 3.41 23.12 4.84
CA ARG A 463 4.16 22.69 3.65
C ARG A 463 3.72 21.33 3.18
N MET A 464 3.48 20.40 4.11
CA MET A 464 2.98 19.08 3.80
C MET A 464 1.62 19.13 3.11
N LEU A 465 0.67 19.93 3.66
CA LEU A 465 -0.63 20.15 3.06
C LEU A 465 -0.53 20.77 1.66
N ALA A 466 0.32 21.76 1.46
CA ALA A 466 0.46 22.44 0.17
C ALA A 466 1.03 21.50 -0.91
N VAL A 467 2.07 20.74 -0.59
CA VAL A 467 2.68 19.77 -1.51
C VAL A 467 1.73 18.61 -1.77
N GLY A 468 1.11 18.06 -0.71
CA GLY A 468 0.17 16.95 -0.81
C GLY A 468 -1.06 17.29 -1.62
N PHE A 469 -1.62 18.50 -1.45
CA PHE A 469 -2.75 18.97 -2.27
C PHE A 469 -2.38 19.03 -3.76
N GLY A 470 -1.21 19.58 -4.08
CA GLY A 470 -0.72 19.59 -5.47
C GLY A 470 -0.54 18.19 -6.04
N LEU A 471 -0.05 17.25 -5.22
CA LEU A 471 0.11 15.84 -5.64
C LEU A 471 -1.24 15.13 -5.81
N ASN A 472 -2.22 15.38 -4.95
CA ASN A 472 -3.57 14.81 -5.10
C ASN A 472 -4.23 15.29 -6.40
N ILE A 473 -4.11 16.57 -6.75
CA ILE A 473 -4.60 17.09 -8.04
C ILE A 473 -3.89 16.42 -9.20
N ALA A 474 -2.55 16.32 -9.15
CA ALA A 474 -1.79 15.64 -10.20
C ALA A 474 -2.18 14.17 -10.34
N ALA A 475 -2.39 13.48 -9.22
CA ALA A 475 -2.85 12.09 -9.20
C ALA A 475 -4.21 11.94 -9.86
N ILE A 476 -5.19 12.78 -9.52
CA ILE A 476 -6.52 12.77 -10.16
C ILE A 476 -6.38 12.95 -11.67
N ILE A 477 -5.64 13.97 -12.12
CA ILE A 477 -5.45 14.25 -13.55
C ILE A 477 -4.81 13.06 -14.25
N LEU A 478 -3.73 12.50 -13.70
CA LEU A 478 -3.02 11.38 -14.33
C LEU A 478 -3.86 10.11 -14.34
N ILE A 479 -4.49 9.75 -13.23
CA ILE A 479 -5.37 8.59 -13.17
C ILE A 479 -6.49 8.72 -14.20
N MET A 480 -7.15 9.87 -14.28
CA MET A 480 -8.23 10.11 -15.23
C MET A 480 -7.76 10.10 -16.69
N THR A 481 -6.53 10.56 -16.96
CA THR A 481 -5.95 10.52 -18.32
C THR A 481 -5.67 9.09 -18.77
N PHE A 482 -5.28 8.20 -17.87
CA PHE A 482 -5.00 6.80 -18.18
C PHE A 482 -6.22 5.88 -18.02
N ALA A 483 -7.29 6.35 -17.38
CA ALA A 483 -8.57 5.66 -17.26
C ALA A 483 -9.51 5.92 -18.46
N ALA A 484 -9.27 6.99 -19.23
CA ALA A 484 -10.03 7.34 -20.43
C ALA A 484 -9.54 6.53 -21.64
#